data_4271d2b2d89512e65b1e936e91654bed
#
_entry.id   4271d2b2d89512e65b1e936e91654bed
#
_cell.length_a   1.000
_cell.length_b   1.000
_cell.length_c   1.000
_cell.angle_alpha   90.00
_cell.angle_beta   90.00
_cell.angle_gamma   90.00
#
_symmetry.space_group_name_H-M   'P 1'
#
loop_
_entity.id
_entity.type
_entity.pdbx_description
1 polymer ?
#
loop_
_entity_poly.entity_id
_entity_poly.type
_entity_poly.pdbx_seq_one_letter_code
_entity_poly.pdbx_strand_id
1 'polypeptide(L)' 'MTKKQLFKWVDTGRELEFNYKGKDYSITYYNDDRKDFISFCEAYDETIDVATVDELWNSTYKGIKLSDMLSSIPEDDV' A
#
# COMPACT_ATOMS: atom_id res chain seq x y z
N MET A 1 6.40 3.04 -8.93
CA MET A 1 4.93 3.18 -8.99
C MET A 1 4.52 4.60 -8.64
N THR A 2 3.54 5.13 -9.34
CA THR A 2 2.99 6.45 -9.03
C THR A 2 1.73 6.30 -8.16
N LYS A 3 1.33 7.39 -7.54
CA LYS A 3 0.07 7.43 -6.77
C LYS A 3 -1.13 7.02 -7.65
N LYS A 4 -1.14 7.44 -8.91
CA LYS A 4 -2.20 7.09 -9.85
C LYS A 4 -2.26 5.59 -10.13
N GLN A 5 -1.11 4.95 -10.25
CA GLN A 5 -1.03 3.49 -10.45
C GLN A 5 -1.49 2.74 -9.20
N LEU A 6 -1.12 3.22 -8.03
CA LEU A 6 -1.59 2.65 -6.78
C LEU A 6 -3.12 2.75 -6.67
N PHE A 7 -3.67 3.89 -7.07
CA PHE A 7 -5.12 4.07 -7.08
C PHE A 7 -5.80 3.04 -7.97
N LYS A 8 -5.27 2.78 -9.16
CA LYS A 8 -5.80 1.77 -10.06
C LYS A 8 -5.76 0.37 -9.44
N TRP A 9 -4.67 0.02 -8.79
CA TRP A 9 -4.52 -1.27 -8.14
C TRP A 9 -5.57 -1.48 -7.05
N VAL A 10 -5.73 -0.49 -6.20
CA VAL A 10 -6.71 -0.54 -5.12
C VAL A 10 -8.12 -0.59 -5.67
N ASP A 11 -8.40 0.18 -6.72
CA ASP A 11 -9.72 0.22 -7.34
C ASP A 11 -10.13 -1.12 -7.95
N THR A 12 -9.17 -1.92 -8.43
CA THR A 12 -9.44 -3.27 -8.94
C THR A 12 -9.57 -4.31 -7.84
N GLY A 13 -9.34 -3.96 -6.59
CA GLY A 13 -9.45 -4.86 -5.45
C GLY A 13 -8.33 -5.88 -5.36
N ARG A 14 -7.21 -5.64 -6.01
CA ARG A 14 -6.07 -6.57 -6.00
C ARG A 14 -5.16 -6.35 -4.81
N GLU A 15 -4.59 -7.44 -4.32
CA GLU A 15 -3.54 -7.40 -3.32
C GLU A 15 -2.20 -7.12 -4.02
N LEU A 16 -1.42 -6.21 -3.46
CA LEU A 16 -0.10 -5.87 -3.96
C LEU A 16 0.94 -6.31 -2.95
N GLU A 17 1.90 -7.13 -3.40
CA GLU A 17 3.04 -7.54 -2.59
C GLU A 17 4.32 -7.04 -3.26
N PHE A 18 5.25 -6.51 -2.46
CA PHE A 18 6.50 -5.99 -3.00
C PHE A 18 7.61 -6.06 -1.96
N ASN A 19 8.85 -5.98 -2.44
CA ASN A 19 10.04 -5.94 -1.60
C ASN A 19 10.64 -4.54 -1.63
N TYR A 20 11.02 -4.02 -0.46
CA TYR A 20 11.70 -2.74 -0.34
C TYR A 20 12.82 -2.87 0.66
N LYS A 21 14.06 -2.65 0.19
CA LYS A 21 15.28 -2.72 1.01
C LYS A 21 15.39 -4.03 1.82
N GLY A 22 15.07 -5.15 1.16
CA GLY A 22 15.19 -6.48 1.75
C GLY A 22 14.04 -6.91 2.62
N LYS A 23 12.98 -6.14 2.72
CA LYS A 23 11.80 -6.46 3.50
C LYS A 23 10.57 -6.58 2.61
N ASP A 24 9.70 -7.52 2.92
CA ASP A 24 8.48 -7.73 2.17
C ASP A 24 7.33 -6.95 2.80
N TYR A 25 6.56 -6.27 1.93
CA TYR A 25 5.39 -5.49 2.33
C TYR A 25 4.18 -5.92 1.52
N SER A 26 3.01 -5.68 2.04
CA SER A 26 1.77 -5.93 1.31
C SER A 26 0.77 -4.81 1.50
N ILE A 27 -0.04 -4.60 0.47
CA ILE A 27 -1.16 -3.67 0.48
C ILE A 27 -2.39 -4.48 0.09
N THR A 28 -3.40 -4.49 0.93
CA THR A 28 -4.65 -5.21 0.69
C THR A 28 -5.83 -4.24 0.79
N TYR A 29 -6.72 -4.30 -0.18
CA TYR A 29 -7.96 -3.53 -0.15
C TYR A 29 -9.08 -4.41 0.39
N TYR A 30 -9.76 -3.91 1.42
CA TYR A 30 -10.91 -4.57 2.01
C TYR A 30 -12.17 -3.78 1.72
N ASN A 31 -13.18 -4.47 1.23
CA ASN A 31 -14.50 -3.92 0.98
C ASN A 31 -15.50 -4.68 1.85
N ASP A 32 -15.99 -4.01 2.89
CA ASP A 32 -17.04 -4.53 3.76
C ASP A 32 -18.32 -3.74 3.46
N ASP A 33 -19.48 -4.34 3.71
CA ASP A 33 -20.79 -3.72 3.44
C ASP A 33 -20.94 -2.31 4.00
N ARG A 34 -20.16 -1.98 5.01
CA ARG A 34 -20.27 -0.70 5.71
C ARG A 34 -19.01 0.17 5.58
N LYS A 35 -17.91 -0.38 5.08
CA LYS A 35 -16.63 0.32 5.18
C LYS A 35 -15.61 -0.25 4.19
N ASP A 36 -14.99 0.65 3.45
CA ASP A 36 -13.86 0.32 2.61
C ASP A 36 -12.59 0.83 3.28
N PHE A 37 -11.54 0.02 3.30
CA PHE A 37 -10.27 0.47 3.84
C PHE A 37 -9.11 -0.27 3.18
N ILE A 38 -7.92 0.32 3.30
CA ILE A 38 -6.69 -0.22 2.75
C ILE A 38 -5.78 -0.58 3.90
N SER A 39 -5.31 -1.82 3.94
CA SER A 39 -4.34 -2.29 4.93
C SER A 39 -2.95 -2.35 4.33
N PHE A 40 -1.98 -1.82 5.04
CA PHE A 40 -0.57 -1.88 4.67
C PHE A 40 0.22 -2.49 5.82
N CYS A 41 1.08 -3.45 5.50
CA CYS A 41 1.94 -4.05 6.52
C CYS A 41 3.25 -4.56 5.95
N GLU A 42 4.27 -4.62 6.81
CA GLU A 42 5.46 -5.41 6.59
C GLU A 42 5.11 -6.85 6.96
N ALA A 43 5.60 -7.82 6.20
CA ALA A 43 5.29 -9.23 6.43
C ALA A 43 5.54 -9.64 7.89
N TYR A 44 4.53 -10.24 8.51
CA TYR A 44 4.56 -10.71 9.90
C TYR A 44 4.73 -9.61 10.94
N ASP A 45 4.42 -8.38 10.60
CA ASP A 45 4.60 -7.24 11.49
C ASP A 45 3.33 -6.38 11.54
N GLU A 46 3.48 -5.19 12.13
CA GLU A 46 2.41 -4.25 12.39
C GLU A 46 1.65 -3.86 11.12
N THR A 47 0.33 -3.73 11.23
CA THR A 47 -0.54 -3.32 10.12
C THR A 47 -1.09 -1.93 10.40
N ILE A 48 -1.12 -1.08 9.37
CA ILE A 48 -1.83 0.19 9.42
C ILE A 48 -3.01 0.14 8.44
N ASP A 49 -4.12 0.72 8.85
CA ASP A 49 -5.32 0.80 8.03
C ASP A 49 -5.63 2.25 7.73
N VAL A 50 -5.93 2.54 6.46
CA VAL A 50 -6.28 3.88 6.02
C VAL A 50 -7.54 3.82 5.16
N ALA A 51 -8.26 4.92 5.07
CA ALA A 51 -9.52 4.96 4.34
C ALA A 51 -9.33 5.17 2.83
N THR A 52 -8.29 5.88 2.43
CA THR A 52 -8.08 6.26 1.03
C THR A 52 -6.64 6.06 0.59
N VAL A 53 -6.44 6.03 -0.74
CA VAL A 53 -5.10 5.98 -1.33
C VAL A 53 -4.29 7.22 -0.97
N ASP A 54 -4.94 8.40 -0.90
CA ASP A 54 -4.26 9.63 -0.51
C ASP A 54 -3.72 9.53 0.91
N GLU A 55 -4.49 8.98 1.84
CA GLU A 55 -4.03 8.76 3.21
C GLU A 55 -2.84 7.80 3.24
N LEU A 56 -2.91 6.70 2.48
CA LEU A 56 -1.82 5.74 2.42
C LEU A 56 -0.55 6.40 1.88
N TRP A 57 -0.68 7.14 0.77
CA TRP A 57 0.46 7.80 0.14
C TRP A 57 1.16 8.79 1.06
N ASN A 58 0.39 9.45 1.92
CA ASN A 58 0.93 10.44 2.85
C ASN A 58 1.26 9.87 4.22
N SER A 59 1.08 8.59 4.42
CA SER A 59 1.37 7.93 5.70
C SER A 59 2.85 7.66 5.87
N THR A 60 3.25 7.45 7.12
CA THR A 60 4.61 7.04 7.48
C THR A 60 4.51 5.69 8.20
N TYR A 61 5.35 4.74 7.80
CA TYR A 61 5.40 3.41 8.41
C TYR A 61 6.79 3.18 8.97
N LYS A 62 6.90 3.01 10.28
CA LYS A 62 8.17 2.81 10.98
C LYS A 62 9.24 3.85 10.58
N GLY A 63 8.82 5.11 10.48
CA GLY A 63 9.72 6.21 10.13
C GLY A 63 10.01 6.37 8.64
N ILE A 64 9.42 5.54 7.80
CA ILE A 64 9.59 5.60 6.34
C ILE A 64 8.34 6.21 5.71
N LYS A 65 8.53 7.24 4.91
CA LYS A 65 7.40 7.83 4.15
C LYS A 65 6.95 6.83 3.09
N LEU A 66 5.68 6.48 3.09
CA LEU A 66 5.15 5.53 2.10
C LEU A 66 5.24 6.08 0.68
N SER A 67 5.13 7.39 0.50
CA SER A 67 5.32 8.00 -0.82
C SER A 67 6.70 7.70 -1.40
N ASP A 68 7.74 7.73 -0.57
CA ASP A 68 9.10 7.40 -1.00
C ASP A 68 9.25 5.91 -1.30
N MET A 69 8.71 5.07 -0.43
CA MET A 69 8.76 3.62 -0.60
C MET A 69 8.01 3.18 -1.86
N LEU A 70 6.79 3.62 -2.02
CA LEU A 70 5.94 3.21 -3.15
C LEU A 70 6.43 3.76 -4.48
N SER A 71 6.95 4.98 -4.49
CA SER A 71 7.48 5.56 -5.73
C SER A 71 8.74 4.85 -6.24
N SER A 72 9.42 4.10 -5.37
CA SER A 72 10.62 3.34 -5.76
C SER A 72 10.28 1.99 -6.40
N ILE A 73 9.04 1.54 -6.34
CA ILE A 73 8.63 0.26 -6.92
C ILE A 73 8.60 0.36 -8.43
N PRO A 74 9.30 -0.53 -9.17
CA PRO A 74 9.24 -0.53 -10.63
C PRO A 74 7.81 -0.83 -11.12
N GLU A 75 7.40 -0.17 -12.19
CA GLU A 75 6.07 -0.40 -12.79
C GLU A 75 5.87 -1.85 -13.21
N ASP A 76 6.94 -2.49 -13.64
CA ASP A 76 6.90 -3.87 -14.13
C ASP A 76 6.61 -4.89 -13.03
N ASP A 77 6.78 -4.53 -11.77
CA ASP A 77 6.51 -5.39 -10.62
C ASP A 77 5.06 -5.30 -10.13
N VAL A 78 4.28 -4.48 -10.78
CA VAL A 78 2.91 -4.18 -10.36
C VAL A 78 1.88 -4.80 -11.31
#